data_ee628374e0a13c097a3219c5fb9762b4
#
_entry.id   ee628374e0a13c097a3219c5fb9762b4
#
_cell.length_a   1.000
_cell.length_b   1.000
_cell.length_c   1.000
_cell.angle_alpha   90.00
_cell.angle_beta   90.00
_cell.angle_gamma   90.00
#
_symmetry.space_group_name_H-M   'P 1'
#
loop_
_entity.id
_entity.type
_entity.pdbx_description
1 polymer ?
#
loop_
_entity_poly.entity_id
_entity_poly.type
_entity_poly.pdbx_seq_one_letter_code
_entity_poly.pdbx_strand_id
1 'polypeptide(L)' 'CSTTVPVKAKFPDVSERLIVKCPQLEKVSETPTLSDVTKTVTNNYTTYYECAVKHDALVEWYKIQKNIFESVK' A
#
# COMPACT_ATOMS: atom_id res chain seq x y z
N CYS A 1 -12.15 3.85 -44.28
CA CYS A 1 -12.42 3.98 -42.92
C CYS A 1 -11.59 3.02 -42.09
N SER A 2 -10.55 3.52 -41.59
CA SER A 2 -9.78 2.73 -40.69
C SER A 2 -10.56 2.58 -39.41
N THR A 3 -11.10 1.46 -39.24
CA THR A 3 -11.58 1.08 -37.96
C THR A 3 -10.40 0.99 -37.06
N THR A 4 -10.13 2.04 -36.42
CA THR A 4 -9.25 1.97 -35.31
C THR A 4 -9.88 1.02 -34.32
N VAL A 5 -9.30 -0.13 -34.25
CA VAL A 5 -9.59 -0.99 -33.12
C VAL A 5 -9.30 -0.17 -31.88
N PRO A 6 -10.30 0.07 -31.03
CA PRO A 6 -10.03 0.81 -29.81
C PRO A 6 -9.01 0.06 -29.01
N VAL A 7 -7.85 0.63 -28.95
CA VAL A 7 -6.82 0.09 -28.07
C VAL A 7 -7.37 0.24 -26.66
N LYS A 8 -7.72 -0.87 -26.07
CA LYS A 8 -8.10 -0.86 -24.67
C LYS A 8 -6.88 -0.33 -23.91
N ALA A 9 -7.01 0.89 -23.43
CA ALA A 9 -5.98 1.44 -22.59
C ALA A 9 -5.90 0.57 -21.33
N LYS A 10 -4.82 -0.15 -21.23
CA LYS A 10 -4.60 -0.98 -20.06
C LYS A 10 -4.12 -0.12 -18.92
N PHE A 11 -4.79 -0.26 -17.78
CA PHE A 11 -4.34 0.46 -16.59
C PHE A 11 -2.94 -0.02 -16.22
N PRO A 12 -2.02 0.89 -15.89
CA PRO A 12 -0.66 0.49 -15.59
C PRO A 12 -0.58 -0.37 -14.32
N ASP A 13 0.36 -1.30 -14.33
CA ASP A 13 0.55 -2.15 -13.17
C ASP A 13 1.28 -1.37 -12.07
N VAL A 14 0.82 -1.54 -10.85
CA VAL A 14 1.48 -0.94 -9.70
C VAL A 14 2.62 -1.85 -9.24
N SER A 15 3.60 -1.27 -8.58
CA SER A 15 4.68 -2.05 -7.99
C SER A 15 4.10 -3.07 -7.00
N GLU A 16 4.54 -4.31 -7.10
CA GLU A 16 4.08 -5.38 -6.23
C GLU A 16 4.29 -5.04 -4.76
N ARG A 17 5.33 -4.28 -4.46
CA ARG A 17 5.62 -3.88 -3.09
C ARG A 17 4.51 -3.03 -2.49
N LEU A 18 3.79 -2.28 -3.32
CA LEU A 18 2.75 -1.38 -2.85
C LEU A 18 1.41 -2.06 -2.63
N ILE A 19 1.21 -3.22 -3.24
CA ILE A 19 -0.06 -3.94 -3.12
C ILE A 19 -0.01 -5.09 -2.14
N VAL A 20 1.13 -5.30 -1.51
CA VAL A 20 1.23 -6.31 -0.46
C VAL A 20 0.47 -5.81 0.77
N LYS A 21 -0.39 -6.67 1.28
CA LYS A 21 -1.16 -6.32 2.47
C LYS A 21 -0.25 -6.14 3.67
N CYS A 22 -0.68 -5.26 4.55
CA CYS A 22 0.07 -5.04 5.79
C CYS A 22 -0.05 -6.26 6.70
N PRO A 23 1.04 -6.64 7.36
CA PRO A 23 0.95 -7.72 8.34
C PRO A 23 0.13 -7.27 9.54
N GLN A 24 -0.43 -8.25 10.25
CA GLN A 24 -1.17 -7.97 11.46
C GLN A 24 -0.22 -7.56 12.57
N LEU A 25 -0.71 -6.69 13.43
CA LEU A 25 0.07 -6.27 14.59
C LEU A 25 0.16 -7.41 15.58
N GLU A 26 1.25 -7.44 16.33
CA GLU A 26 1.47 -8.44 17.34
C GLU A 26 0.55 -8.22 18.54
N LYS A 27 0.10 -9.31 19.14
CA LYS A 27 -0.69 -9.24 20.35
C LYS A 27 0.22 -9.43 21.56
N VAL A 28 -0.08 -8.70 22.62
CA VAL A 28 0.63 -8.87 23.87
C VAL A 28 0.19 -10.19 24.51
N SER A 29 1.12 -10.90 25.14
CA SER A 29 0.79 -12.14 25.83
C SER A 29 -0.17 -11.87 27.01
N GLU A 30 -0.84 -12.93 27.48
CA GLU A 30 -1.83 -12.79 28.55
C GLU A 30 -1.22 -12.30 29.86
N THR A 31 0.03 -12.65 30.11
CA THR A 31 0.74 -12.23 31.30
C THR A 31 2.05 -11.57 30.90
N PRO A 32 1.96 -10.37 30.30
CA PRO A 32 3.16 -9.74 29.76
C PRO A 32 4.00 -9.08 30.86
N THR A 33 5.30 -9.16 30.69
CA THR A 33 6.21 -8.33 31.48
C THR A 33 6.27 -6.96 30.84
N LEU A 34 6.81 -6.00 31.57
CA LEU A 34 7.00 -4.66 31.01
C LEU A 34 7.88 -4.72 29.76
N SER A 35 8.90 -5.57 29.78
CA SER A 35 9.77 -5.77 28.61
C SER A 35 8.98 -6.30 27.42
N ASP A 36 8.07 -7.23 27.65
CA ASP A 36 7.24 -7.78 26.57
C ASP A 36 6.35 -6.70 25.94
N VAL A 37 5.72 -5.89 26.77
CA VAL A 37 4.87 -4.79 26.30
C VAL A 37 5.69 -3.81 25.47
N THR A 38 6.87 -3.45 25.96
CA THR A 38 7.74 -2.50 25.25
C THR A 38 8.15 -3.05 23.89
N LYS A 39 8.52 -4.32 23.82
CA LYS A 39 8.89 -4.93 22.54
C LYS A 39 7.74 -4.99 21.59
N THR A 40 6.56 -5.35 22.06
CA THR A 40 5.36 -5.42 21.22
C THR A 40 5.02 -4.05 20.66
N VAL A 41 5.04 -3.03 21.49
CA VAL A 41 4.76 -1.67 21.07
C VAL A 41 5.76 -1.21 20.01
N THR A 42 7.05 -1.45 20.25
CA THR A 42 8.09 -1.07 19.31
C THR A 42 7.93 -1.77 17.97
N ASN A 43 7.70 -3.09 18.01
CA ASN A 43 7.53 -3.87 16.79
C ASN A 43 6.28 -3.42 16.02
N ASN A 44 5.18 -3.17 16.73
CA ASN A 44 3.95 -2.72 16.11
C ASN A 44 4.09 -1.32 15.51
N TYR A 45 4.82 -0.46 16.17
CA TYR A 45 5.09 0.88 15.64
C TYR A 45 5.85 0.79 14.32
N THR A 46 6.89 -0.06 14.29
CA THR A 46 7.66 -0.26 13.06
C THR A 46 6.79 -0.82 11.95
N THR A 47 5.97 -1.83 12.27
CA THR A 47 5.07 -2.44 11.30
C THR A 47 4.09 -1.42 10.74
N TYR A 48 3.50 -0.62 11.63
CA TYR A 48 2.57 0.42 11.22
C TYR A 48 3.25 1.46 10.32
N TYR A 49 4.42 1.91 10.73
CA TYR A 49 5.14 2.94 9.98
C TYR A 49 5.47 2.47 8.57
N GLU A 50 6.00 1.26 8.45
CA GLU A 50 6.32 0.70 7.13
C GLU A 50 5.08 0.56 6.26
N CYS A 51 3.99 0.13 6.87
CA CYS A 51 2.72 -0.01 6.16
C CYS A 51 2.18 1.35 5.73
N ALA A 52 2.26 2.35 6.61
CA ALA A 52 1.79 3.69 6.31
C ALA A 52 2.56 4.30 5.14
N VAL A 53 3.87 4.11 5.11
CA VAL A 53 4.70 4.60 4.00
C VAL A 53 4.28 3.95 2.69
N LYS A 54 4.06 2.64 2.69
CA LYS A 54 3.60 1.93 1.49
C LYS A 54 2.23 2.41 1.05
N HIS A 55 1.33 2.60 2.01
CA HIS A 55 -0.02 3.06 1.71
C HIS A 55 0.01 4.46 1.09
N ASP A 56 0.78 5.35 1.68
CA ASP A 56 0.90 6.71 1.15
C ASP A 56 1.46 6.70 -0.26
N ALA A 57 2.45 5.85 -0.51
CA ALA A 57 3.03 5.71 -1.83
C ALA A 57 2.00 5.19 -2.84
N LEU A 58 1.18 4.24 -2.42
CA LEU A 58 0.12 3.69 -3.27
C LEU A 58 -0.93 4.76 -3.59
N VAL A 59 -1.33 5.53 -2.59
CA VAL A 59 -2.31 6.61 -2.78
C VAL A 59 -1.76 7.61 -3.78
N GLU A 60 -0.51 8.01 -3.63
CA GLU A 60 0.11 8.98 -4.53
C GLU A 60 0.18 8.42 -5.95
N TRP A 61 0.62 7.17 -6.07
CA TRP A 61 0.68 6.50 -7.37
C TRP A 61 -0.71 6.48 -8.04
N TYR A 62 -1.72 6.12 -7.27
CA TYR A 62 -3.08 6.04 -7.80
C TYR A 62 -3.57 7.40 -8.31
N LYS A 63 -3.35 8.44 -7.53
CA LYS A 63 -3.77 9.78 -7.91
C LYS A 63 -3.08 10.26 -9.19
N ILE A 64 -1.78 9.99 -9.29
CA ILE A 64 -1.01 10.35 -10.46
C ILE A 64 -1.53 9.62 -11.69
N GLN A 65 -1.72 8.31 -11.57
CA GLN A 65 -2.18 7.51 -12.70
C GLN A 65 -3.59 7.88 -13.12
N LYS A 66 -4.45 8.15 -12.15
CA LYS A 66 -5.80 8.56 -12.46
C LYS A 66 -5.82 9.88 -13.21
N ASN A 67 -5.00 10.82 -12.77
CA ASN A 67 -4.91 12.13 -13.42
C ASN A 67 -4.41 11.98 -14.85
N ILE A 68 -3.37 11.19 -15.06
CA ILE A 68 -2.85 10.94 -16.40
C ILE A 68 -3.91 10.28 -17.27
N PHE A 69 -4.57 9.27 -16.74
CA PHE A 69 -5.56 8.51 -17.48
C PHE A 69 -6.75 9.39 -17.91
N GLU A 70 -7.20 10.25 -17.01
CA GLU A 70 -8.33 11.13 -17.29
C GLU A 70 -7.96 12.30 -18.18
N SER A 71 -6.70 12.69 -18.22
CA SER A 71 -6.26 13.78 -19.08
C SER A 71 -6.08 13.36 -20.54
N VAL A 72 -6.02 12.07 -20.80
CA VAL A 72 -5.94 11.54 -22.15
C VAL A 72 -7.35 11.33 -22.66
N LYS A 73 -7.79 12.21 -23.50
CA LYS A 73 -9.12 12.11 -24.14
C LYS A 73 -8.97 11.85 -25.62
#